data_96fe715d70187868e7417c38f43fdde0
#
_entry.id   96fe715d70187868e7417c38f43fdde0
#
_cell.length_a   1.000
_cell.length_b   1.000
_cell.length_c   1.000
_cell.angle_alpha   90.00
_cell.angle_beta   90.00
_cell.angle_gamma   90.00
#
_symmetry.space_group_name_H-M   'P 1'
#
loop_
_entity.id
_entity.type
_entity.pdbx_description
1 polymer ?
#
loop_
_entity_poly.entity_id
_entity_poly.type
_entity_poly.pdbx_seq_one_letter_code
_entity_poly.pdbx_strand_id
1 'polypeptide(L)'
;MSKIKANSLTIEFDTFGEPEAKPLLLVMGLGGQMIAWDENFCQQLADAGHFVIRYDNRDVGLTTHFDDHGVPDFKELVVEFMTNGTVKVPYTLDDMAMDGISLLDELGIEQAHICGVSLGGMIVQAMAINHGDRILSMTSIMSTTGNPDLPPAHPKAIEALTSKRVDDPKHAMDRAVEVSKIIGSTGFERDEQRIRNKALESYNRAYNPDGVARQMAAVMAHGDRRPGLNQLKLPCLVIHGDIDPLVPVTGAHDTHQNVPGAELMIIEGMGHDMPKGAWSQIVKGIASLTNQTSATVPRDA
;
A
#
# COMPACT_ATOMS: atom_id res chain seq x y z
N MET A 1 -10.70 -9.13 13.70
CA MET A 1 -9.51 -9.65 12.99
C MET A 1 -9.64 -11.16 12.84
N SER A 2 -9.40 -11.70 11.67
CA SER A 2 -9.58 -13.11 11.32
C SER A 2 -8.41 -13.61 10.50
N LYS A 3 -8.24 -14.93 10.42
CA LYS A 3 -7.20 -15.58 9.59
C LYS A 3 -7.85 -16.47 8.55
N ILE A 4 -7.29 -16.45 7.34
CA ILE A 4 -7.74 -17.29 6.23
C ILE A 4 -6.54 -17.87 5.49
N LYS A 5 -6.71 -19.04 4.89
CA LYS A 5 -5.69 -19.63 4.01
C LYS A 5 -5.93 -19.15 2.59
N ALA A 6 -4.96 -18.41 2.02
CA ALA A 6 -5.01 -17.92 0.65
C ALA A 6 -3.60 -17.89 0.07
N ASN A 7 -3.42 -18.24 -1.21
CA ASN A 7 -2.14 -18.28 -1.91
C ASN A 7 -1.02 -19.02 -1.13
N SER A 8 -1.35 -20.17 -0.52
CA SER A 8 -0.45 -20.96 0.34
C SER A 8 0.00 -20.25 1.63
N LEU A 9 -0.53 -19.06 1.94
CA LEU A 9 -0.26 -18.29 3.15
C LEU A 9 -1.40 -18.43 4.15
N THR A 10 -1.11 -18.05 5.39
CA THR A 10 -2.13 -17.65 6.35
C THR A 10 -2.17 -16.13 6.35
N ILE A 11 -3.24 -15.54 5.87
CA ILE A 11 -3.43 -14.09 5.80
C ILE A 11 -4.29 -13.63 6.97
N GLU A 12 -3.81 -12.63 7.71
CA GLU A 12 -4.58 -11.92 8.72
C GLU A 12 -5.32 -10.76 8.08
N PHE A 13 -6.63 -10.64 8.33
CA PHE A 13 -7.47 -9.57 7.77
C PHE A 13 -8.54 -9.09 8.75
N ASP A 14 -9.17 -7.98 8.40
CA ASP A 14 -10.25 -7.35 9.15
C ASP A 14 -11.22 -6.66 8.20
N THR A 15 -12.49 -6.49 8.60
CA THR A 15 -13.52 -5.93 7.73
C THR A 15 -14.37 -4.88 8.44
N PHE A 16 -14.92 -3.93 7.66
CA PHE A 16 -15.83 -2.88 8.12
C PHE A 16 -16.98 -2.72 7.12
N GLY A 17 -18.17 -2.40 7.60
CA GLY A 17 -19.36 -2.26 6.77
C GLY A 17 -20.08 -3.59 6.53
N GLU A 18 -21.16 -3.50 5.74
CA GLU A 18 -22.02 -4.64 5.43
C GLU A 18 -21.41 -5.48 4.30
N PRO A 19 -21.44 -6.82 4.38
CA PRO A 19 -20.85 -7.70 3.34
C PRO A 19 -21.45 -7.50 1.93
N GLU A 20 -22.70 -7.04 1.86
CA GLU A 20 -23.42 -6.77 0.60
C GLU A 20 -23.06 -5.42 -0.03
N ALA A 21 -22.30 -4.58 0.69
CA ALA A 21 -21.83 -3.31 0.15
C ALA A 21 -20.70 -3.51 -0.86
N LYS A 22 -20.27 -2.44 -1.52
CA LYS A 22 -19.21 -2.48 -2.53
C LYS A 22 -17.88 -2.95 -1.93
N PRO A 23 -17.31 -4.08 -2.36
CA PRO A 23 -16.04 -4.56 -1.80
C PRO A 23 -14.88 -3.61 -2.15
N LEU A 24 -14.14 -3.20 -1.13
CA LEU A 24 -12.97 -2.32 -1.22
C LEU A 24 -11.80 -2.94 -0.45
N LEU A 25 -10.80 -3.44 -1.18
CA LEU A 25 -9.58 -3.99 -0.61
C LEU A 25 -8.55 -2.88 -0.38
N LEU A 26 -8.05 -2.78 0.85
CA LEU A 26 -7.03 -1.81 1.26
C LEU A 26 -5.67 -2.49 1.40
N VAL A 27 -4.67 -2.03 0.63
CA VAL A 27 -3.31 -2.58 0.61
C VAL A 27 -2.34 -1.59 1.24
N MET A 28 -1.67 -1.99 2.32
CA MET A 28 -0.78 -1.13 3.09
C MET A 28 0.62 -1.04 2.47
N GLY A 29 1.35 0.02 2.83
CA GLY A 29 2.72 0.30 2.40
C GLY A 29 3.78 -0.54 3.09
N LEU A 30 5.03 -0.27 2.77
CA LEU A 30 6.23 -1.00 3.21
C LEU A 30 6.31 -1.16 4.73
N GLY A 31 6.32 -2.41 5.19
CA GLY A 31 6.43 -2.78 6.60
C GLY A 31 5.26 -2.30 7.47
N GLY A 32 4.23 -1.72 6.86
CA GLY A 32 3.04 -1.28 7.56
C GLY A 32 2.06 -2.44 7.75
N GLN A 33 1.62 -2.66 8.99
CA GLN A 33 0.56 -3.61 9.30
C GLN A 33 -0.81 -3.06 8.90
N MET A 34 -1.81 -3.91 8.67
CA MET A 34 -3.17 -3.50 8.29
C MET A 34 -3.79 -2.48 9.26
N ILE A 35 -3.39 -2.50 10.52
CA ILE A 35 -3.86 -1.57 11.56
C ILE A 35 -3.39 -0.12 11.32
N ALA A 36 -2.44 0.12 10.41
CA ALA A 36 -2.06 1.46 9.99
C ALA A 36 -3.18 2.14 9.16
N TRP A 37 -4.05 1.38 8.51
CA TRP A 37 -5.36 1.86 8.10
C TRP A 37 -6.20 2.07 9.37
N ASP A 38 -6.33 3.31 9.82
CA ASP A 38 -7.04 3.66 11.05
C ASP A 38 -8.50 3.19 10.98
N GLU A 39 -9.02 2.64 12.07
CA GLU A 39 -10.38 2.12 12.14
C GLU A 39 -11.43 3.18 11.80
N ASN A 40 -11.22 4.42 12.26
CA ASN A 40 -12.13 5.51 11.93
C ASN A 40 -12.08 5.89 10.43
N PHE A 41 -10.92 5.74 9.77
CA PHE A 41 -10.83 5.91 8.32
C PHE A 41 -11.56 4.78 7.59
N CYS A 42 -11.36 3.53 8.01
CA CYS A 42 -12.08 2.37 7.47
C CYS A 42 -13.59 2.52 7.69
N GLN A 43 -14.03 2.99 8.86
CA GLN A 43 -15.43 3.23 9.15
C GLN A 43 -16.02 4.33 8.26
N GLN A 44 -15.28 5.43 7.98
CA GLN A 44 -15.74 6.45 7.04
C GLN A 44 -15.92 5.91 5.61
N LEU A 45 -15.07 4.97 5.17
CA LEU A 45 -15.25 4.28 3.89
C LEU A 45 -16.48 3.35 3.92
N ALA A 46 -16.71 2.66 5.03
CA ALA A 46 -17.88 1.81 5.22
C ALA A 46 -19.18 2.66 5.22
N ASP A 47 -19.19 3.79 5.93
CA ASP A 47 -20.32 4.74 5.94
C ASP A 47 -20.56 5.36 4.56
N ALA A 48 -19.53 5.39 3.69
CA ALA A 48 -19.65 5.80 2.29
C ALA A 48 -20.14 4.67 1.35
N GLY A 49 -20.56 3.52 1.89
CA GLY A 49 -21.18 2.42 1.17
C GLY A 49 -20.24 1.30 0.72
N HIS A 50 -19.12 1.08 1.44
CA HIS A 50 -18.20 0.03 1.10
C HIS A 50 -18.17 -1.10 2.14
N PHE A 51 -17.95 -2.32 1.66
CA PHE A 51 -17.45 -3.42 2.46
C PHE A 51 -15.91 -3.36 2.40
N VAL A 52 -15.33 -2.77 3.44
CA VAL A 52 -13.88 -2.49 3.51
C VAL A 52 -13.16 -3.72 4.03
N ILE A 53 -12.12 -4.14 3.33
CA ILE A 53 -11.26 -5.26 3.71
C ILE A 53 -9.83 -4.72 3.82
N ARG A 54 -9.20 -4.84 4.99
CA ARG A 54 -7.78 -4.56 5.19
C ARG A 54 -7.07 -5.82 5.63
N TYR A 55 -5.84 -6.02 5.18
CA TYR A 55 -5.05 -7.21 5.52
C TYR A 55 -3.58 -6.87 5.73
N ASP A 56 -2.88 -7.74 6.45
CA ASP A 56 -1.43 -7.69 6.54
C ASP A 56 -0.82 -8.30 5.27
N ASN A 57 0.00 -7.55 4.58
CA ASN A 57 0.82 -8.08 3.49
C ASN A 57 1.72 -9.22 3.99
N ARG A 58 2.19 -10.10 3.09
CA ARG A 58 3.23 -11.10 3.45
C ARG A 58 4.41 -10.45 4.13
N ASP A 59 5.02 -11.13 5.08
CA ASP A 59 6.15 -10.66 5.90
C ASP A 59 5.84 -9.52 6.89
N VAL A 60 4.58 -9.18 7.07
CA VAL A 60 4.17 -8.11 7.99
C VAL A 60 3.02 -8.58 8.89
N GLY A 61 3.01 -8.07 10.12
CA GLY A 61 1.94 -8.33 11.07
C GLY A 61 1.80 -9.81 11.41
N LEU A 62 0.58 -10.33 11.29
CA LEU A 62 0.25 -11.72 11.63
C LEU A 62 0.02 -12.62 10.41
N THR A 63 0.26 -12.08 9.21
CA THR A 63 0.35 -12.87 7.96
C THR A 63 1.67 -13.63 7.91
N THR A 64 1.72 -14.73 7.18
CA THR A 64 2.89 -15.61 7.04
C THR A 64 4.18 -14.81 6.79
N HIS A 65 5.21 -15.12 7.58
CA HIS A 65 6.57 -14.61 7.42
C HIS A 65 7.43 -15.57 6.60
N PHE A 66 8.36 -15.03 5.83
CA PHE A 66 9.27 -15.76 4.94
C PHE A 66 10.69 -15.88 5.54
N ASP A 67 10.78 -16.16 6.84
CA ASP A 67 12.03 -16.15 7.60
C ASP A 67 13.06 -17.15 7.07
N ASP A 68 12.62 -18.30 6.53
CA ASP A 68 13.49 -19.30 5.92
C ASP A 68 14.24 -18.82 4.66
N HIS A 69 13.81 -17.66 4.09
CA HIS A 69 14.44 -17.07 2.91
C HIS A 69 15.59 -16.10 3.24
N GLY A 70 15.91 -15.91 4.51
CA GLY A 70 16.97 -15.01 4.95
C GLY A 70 16.62 -13.52 4.79
N VAL A 71 17.65 -12.69 4.94
CA VAL A 71 17.53 -11.21 4.81
C VAL A 71 18.34 -10.76 3.60
N PRO A 72 17.74 -10.10 2.61
CA PRO A 72 18.46 -9.61 1.44
C PRO A 72 19.56 -8.61 1.80
N ASP A 73 20.76 -8.77 1.25
CA ASP A 73 21.80 -7.75 1.29
C ASP A 73 21.58 -6.75 0.14
N PHE A 74 21.21 -5.53 0.48
CA PHE A 74 20.92 -4.49 -0.53
C PHE A 74 22.12 -4.12 -1.40
N LYS A 75 23.34 -4.23 -0.88
CA LYS A 75 24.55 -3.95 -1.68
C LYS A 75 24.74 -5.04 -2.74
N GLU A 76 24.53 -6.29 -2.37
CA GLU A 76 24.58 -7.42 -3.30
C GLU A 76 23.47 -7.30 -4.34
N LEU A 77 22.23 -6.97 -3.94
CA LEU A 77 21.11 -6.75 -4.88
C LEU A 77 21.41 -5.63 -5.88
N VAL A 78 21.97 -4.51 -5.44
CA VAL A 78 22.35 -3.41 -6.34
C VAL A 78 23.42 -3.87 -7.35
N VAL A 79 24.45 -4.59 -6.89
CA VAL A 79 25.50 -5.13 -7.77
C VAL A 79 24.91 -6.14 -8.76
N GLU A 80 24.05 -7.03 -8.28
CA GLU A 80 23.37 -8.03 -9.12
C GLU A 80 22.52 -7.34 -10.20
N PHE A 81 21.71 -6.33 -9.80
CA PHE A 81 20.91 -5.55 -10.73
C PHE A 81 21.75 -4.84 -11.79
N MET A 82 22.83 -4.18 -11.37
CA MET A 82 23.73 -3.48 -12.30
C MET A 82 24.45 -4.44 -13.26
N THR A 83 24.66 -5.69 -12.85
CA THR A 83 25.37 -6.69 -13.65
C THR A 83 24.43 -7.45 -14.60
N ASN A 84 23.26 -7.83 -14.12
CA ASN A 84 22.35 -8.77 -14.79
C ASN A 84 21.03 -8.11 -15.27
N GLY A 85 20.74 -6.88 -14.85
CA GLY A 85 19.47 -6.19 -15.11
C GLY A 85 18.27 -6.73 -14.32
N THR A 86 18.49 -7.77 -13.51
CA THR A 86 17.48 -8.42 -12.65
C THR A 86 18.11 -8.81 -11.32
N VAL A 87 17.28 -8.99 -10.29
CA VAL A 87 17.70 -9.48 -8.96
C VAL A 87 16.88 -10.68 -8.54
N LYS A 88 17.51 -11.62 -7.84
CA LYS A 88 16.82 -12.75 -7.26
C LYS A 88 16.26 -12.37 -5.89
N VAL A 89 14.96 -12.49 -5.72
CA VAL A 89 14.24 -12.12 -4.50
C VAL A 89 13.38 -13.27 -3.99
N PRO A 90 13.03 -13.31 -2.70
CA PRO A 90 12.15 -14.35 -2.14
C PRO A 90 10.75 -14.37 -2.76
N TYR A 91 10.26 -13.22 -3.15
CA TYR A 91 8.97 -13.01 -3.81
C TYR A 91 8.94 -11.65 -4.52
N THR A 92 7.99 -11.46 -5.40
CA THR A 92 7.81 -10.28 -6.24
C THR A 92 6.58 -9.46 -5.83
N LEU A 93 6.38 -8.29 -6.44
CA LEU A 93 5.12 -7.55 -6.29
C LEU A 93 3.93 -8.30 -6.92
N ASP A 94 4.18 -9.14 -7.94
CA ASP A 94 3.12 -9.97 -8.55
C ASP A 94 2.67 -11.06 -7.58
N ASP A 95 3.57 -11.65 -6.80
CA ASP A 95 3.21 -12.58 -5.72
C ASP A 95 2.38 -11.88 -4.64
N MET A 96 2.73 -10.62 -4.29
CA MET A 96 1.95 -9.82 -3.32
C MET A 96 0.58 -9.42 -3.89
N ALA A 97 0.49 -9.15 -5.18
CA ALA A 97 -0.77 -8.91 -5.88
C ALA A 97 -1.67 -10.16 -5.84
N MET A 98 -1.09 -11.34 -6.10
CA MET A 98 -1.81 -12.62 -6.02
C MET A 98 -2.33 -12.92 -4.61
N ASP A 99 -1.65 -12.47 -3.54
CA ASP A 99 -2.16 -12.62 -2.17
C ASP A 99 -3.49 -11.90 -1.98
N GLY A 100 -3.58 -10.66 -2.47
CA GLY A 100 -4.82 -9.87 -2.40
C GLY A 100 -5.95 -10.48 -3.24
N ILE A 101 -5.64 -10.97 -4.45
CA ILE A 101 -6.62 -11.67 -5.31
C ILE A 101 -7.11 -12.96 -4.63
N SER A 102 -6.19 -13.77 -4.11
CA SER A 102 -6.55 -15.02 -3.43
C SER A 102 -7.33 -14.79 -2.13
N LEU A 103 -7.07 -13.69 -1.42
CA LEU A 103 -7.89 -13.28 -0.28
C LEU A 103 -9.33 -12.98 -0.72
N LEU A 104 -9.52 -12.27 -1.85
CA LEU A 104 -10.86 -12.02 -2.40
C LEU A 104 -11.56 -13.32 -2.79
N ASP A 105 -10.84 -14.29 -3.39
CA ASP A 105 -11.38 -15.62 -3.75
C ASP A 105 -11.90 -16.36 -2.53
N GLU A 106 -11.13 -16.42 -1.47
CA GLU A 106 -11.50 -17.11 -0.22
C GLU A 106 -12.66 -16.40 0.52
N LEU A 107 -12.87 -15.11 0.26
CA LEU A 107 -14.03 -14.36 0.76
C LEU A 107 -15.25 -14.44 -0.17
N GLY A 108 -15.16 -15.17 -1.29
CA GLY A 108 -16.24 -15.29 -2.27
C GLY A 108 -16.51 -14.00 -3.07
N ILE A 109 -15.51 -13.11 -3.18
CA ILE A 109 -15.64 -11.82 -3.85
C ILE A 109 -15.07 -11.95 -5.27
N GLU A 110 -15.95 -11.91 -6.26
CA GLU A 110 -15.56 -12.03 -7.67
C GLU A 110 -14.81 -10.81 -8.18
N GLN A 111 -15.28 -9.61 -7.86
CA GLN A 111 -14.64 -8.34 -8.26
C GLN A 111 -14.63 -7.34 -7.09
N ALA A 112 -13.57 -6.56 -6.99
CA ALA A 112 -13.44 -5.55 -5.95
C ALA A 112 -12.84 -4.23 -6.46
N HIS A 113 -13.14 -3.13 -5.77
CA HIS A 113 -12.34 -1.93 -5.82
C HIS A 113 -11.07 -2.15 -5.01
N ILE A 114 -9.95 -1.59 -5.45
CA ILE A 114 -8.66 -1.72 -4.74
C ILE A 114 -8.08 -0.34 -4.45
N CYS A 115 -7.52 -0.18 -3.26
CA CYS A 115 -6.86 1.04 -2.83
C CYS A 115 -5.54 0.70 -2.12
N GLY A 116 -4.44 1.27 -2.58
CA GLY A 116 -3.12 1.01 -2.00
C GLY A 116 -2.34 2.28 -1.72
N VAL A 117 -1.58 2.27 -0.61
CA VAL A 117 -0.68 3.38 -0.24
C VAL A 117 0.78 2.99 -0.41
N SER A 118 1.61 3.87 -1.00
CA SER A 118 3.05 3.67 -1.16
C SER A 118 3.37 2.33 -1.85
N LEU A 119 4.08 1.38 -1.23
CA LEU A 119 4.24 0.01 -1.72
C LEU A 119 2.88 -0.64 -2.06
N GLY A 120 1.84 -0.43 -1.23
CA GLY A 120 0.50 -0.91 -1.52
C GLY A 120 -0.06 -0.35 -2.83
N GLY A 121 0.28 0.91 -3.17
CA GLY A 121 -0.03 1.50 -4.46
C GLY A 121 0.66 0.78 -5.62
N MET A 122 1.91 0.31 -5.44
CA MET A 122 2.61 -0.50 -6.45
C MET A 122 1.97 -1.89 -6.60
N ILE A 123 1.53 -2.48 -5.48
CA ILE A 123 0.84 -3.80 -5.47
C ILE A 123 -0.50 -3.70 -6.20
N VAL A 124 -1.33 -2.66 -5.93
CA VAL A 124 -2.61 -2.51 -6.64
C VAL A 124 -2.43 -2.19 -8.12
N GLN A 125 -1.33 -1.52 -8.52
CA GLN A 125 -0.96 -1.40 -9.92
C GLN A 125 -0.67 -2.77 -10.55
N ALA A 126 0.10 -3.64 -9.87
CA ALA A 126 0.35 -5.01 -10.33
C ALA A 126 -0.94 -5.84 -10.39
N MET A 127 -1.84 -5.71 -9.39
CA MET A 127 -3.16 -6.35 -9.41
C MET A 127 -3.98 -5.92 -10.64
N ALA A 128 -4.04 -4.60 -10.92
CA ALA A 128 -4.80 -4.07 -12.04
C ALA A 128 -4.23 -4.52 -13.40
N ILE A 129 -2.90 -4.63 -13.52
CA ILE A 129 -2.22 -5.07 -14.73
C ILE A 129 -2.45 -6.57 -14.98
N ASN A 130 -2.26 -7.40 -13.96
CA ASN A 130 -2.23 -8.86 -14.12
C ASN A 130 -3.61 -9.51 -13.95
N HIS A 131 -4.55 -8.84 -13.27
CA HIS A 131 -5.87 -9.38 -12.88
C HIS A 131 -6.99 -8.35 -13.10
N GLY A 132 -6.92 -7.60 -14.22
CA GLY A 132 -7.85 -6.49 -14.49
C GLY A 132 -9.33 -6.90 -14.55
N ASP A 133 -9.63 -8.15 -14.89
CA ASP A 133 -10.98 -8.75 -14.86
C ASP A 133 -11.56 -8.88 -13.44
N ARG A 134 -10.71 -8.87 -12.41
CA ARG A 134 -11.07 -8.94 -10.99
C ARG A 134 -11.22 -7.55 -10.35
N ILE A 135 -10.84 -6.49 -11.06
CA ILE A 135 -10.71 -5.14 -10.50
C ILE A 135 -11.76 -4.20 -11.11
N LEU A 136 -12.60 -3.62 -10.24
CA LEU A 136 -13.62 -2.65 -10.62
C LEU A 136 -13.05 -1.22 -10.79
N SER A 137 -12.15 -0.81 -9.90
CA SER A 137 -11.42 0.45 -9.98
C SER A 137 -10.16 0.39 -9.12
N MET A 138 -9.17 1.24 -9.40
CA MET A 138 -7.92 1.35 -8.66
C MET A 138 -7.72 2.75 -8.09
N THR A 139 -7.40 2.83 -6.79
CA THR A 139 -6.88 4.06 -6.15
C THR A 139 -5.43 3.84 -5.74
N SER A 140 -4.52 4.66 -6.28
CA SER A 140 -3.10 4.65 -5.94
C SER A 140 -2.73 5.91 -5.15
N ILE A 141 -2.35 5.75 -3.88
CA ILE A 141 -2.05 6.86 -2.96
C ILE A 141 -0.55 6.92 -2.70
N MET A 142 0.09 8.09 -2.80
CA MET A 142 1.51 8.36 -2.54
C MET A 142 2.47 7.29 -3.08
N SER A 143 2.27 6.89 -4.34
CA SER A 143 3.01 5.82 -4.99
C SER A 143 3.63 6.26 -6.32
N THR A 144 4.32 5.35 -7.00
CA THR A 144 5.03 5.60 -8.25
C THR A 144 4.88 4.43 -9.21
N THR A 145 5.12 4.66 -10.49
CA THR A 145 5.10 3.64 -11.55
C THR A 145 6.32 2.72 -11.55
N GLY A 146 7.38 3.09 -10.82
CA GLY A 146 8.69 2.45 -10.91
C GLY A 146 9.54 2.96 -12.08
N ASN A 147 9.15 4.06 -12.71
CA ASN A 147 9.92 4.74 -13.75
C ASN A 147 11.30 5.18 -13.21
N PRO A 148 12.43 4.68 -13.75
CA PRO A 148 13.77 4.99 -13.26
C PRO A 148 14.21 6.43 -13.58
N ASP A 149 13.52 7.13 -14.48
CA ASP A 149 13.85 8.49 -14.89
C ASP A 149 13.26 9.55 -13.94
N LEU A 150 12.44 9.15 -12.96
CA LEU A 150 11.86 10.08 -11.99
C LEU A 150 12.89 10.56 -10.97
N PRO A 151 12.71 11.79 -10.43
CA PRO A 151 13.54 12.27 -9.35
C PRO A 151 13.55 11.30 -8.17
N PRO A 152 14.72 11.03 -7.58
CA PRO A 152 14.81 10.13 -6.43
C PRO A 152 14.18 10.76 -5.18
N ALA A 153 13.89 9.92 -4.19
CA ALA A 153 13.51 10.36 -2.86
C ALA A 153 14.56 11.30 -2.24
N HIS A 154 14.11 12.21 -1.37
CA HIS A 154 15.03 13.08 -0.64
C HIS A 154 15.98 12.25 0.24
N PRO A 155 17.31 12.55 0.29
CA PRO A 155 18.28 11.71 1.02
C PRO A 155 17.91 11.46 2.49
N LYS A 156 17.40 12.48 3.21
CA LYS A 156 16.92 12.31 4.60
C LYS A 156 15.72 11.38 4.72
N ALA A 157 14.85 11.32 3.71
CA ALA A 157 13.71 10.41 3.70
C ALA A 157 14.17 8.96 3.52
N ILE A 158 15.17 8.73 2.65
CA ILE A 158 15.81 7.41 2.49
C ILE A 158 16.49 6.98 3.80
N GLU A 159 17.27 7.87 4.41
CA GLU A 159 17.94 7.61 5.70
C GLU A 159 16.93 7.24 6.79
N ALA A 160 15.83 7.99 6.91
CA ALA A 160 14.77 7.71 7.86
C ALA A 160 14.11 6.35 7.62
N LEU A 161 13.81 6.01 6.36
CA LEU A 161 13.18 4.73 5.99
C LEU A 161 14.09 3.54 6.29
N THR A 162 15.40 3.67 5.99
CA THR A 162 16.42 2.62 6.13
C THR A 162 17.13 2.63 7.48
N SER A 163 16.76 3.55 8.39
CA SER A 163 17.35 3.64 9.73
C SER A 163 17.20 2.32 10.49
N LYS A 164 18.24 1.97 11.26
CA LYS A 164 18.30 0.72 12.02
C LYS A 164 17.05 0.54 12.90
N ARG A 165 16.43 -0.61 12.81
CA ARG A 165 15.36 -1.04 13.70
C ARG A 165 15.98 -1.81 14.87
N VAL A 166 15.58 -1.47 16.07
CA VAL A 166 16.02 -2.12 17.32
C VAL A 166 14.80 -2.77 17.93
N ASP A 167 14.97 -3.99 18.43
CA ASP A 167 13.91 -4.73 19.11
C ASP A 167 13.71 -4.16 20.52
N ASP A 168 13.05 -3.01 20.56
CA ASP A 168 12.71 -2.26 21.76
C ASP A 168 11.47 -1.38 21.49
N PRO A 169 10.42 -1.48 22.31
CA PRO A 169 9.18 -0.73 22.08
C PRO A 169 9.37 0.80 22.17
N LYS A 170 10.26 1.26 23.07
CA LYS A 170 10.56 2.70 23.18
C LYS A 170 11.25 3.19 21.92
N HIS A 171 12.23 2.43 21.40
CA HIS A 171 12.89 2.77 20.14
C HIS A 171 11.90 2.79 18.97
N ALA A 172 10.98 1.84 18.91
CA ALA A 172 9.94 1.81 17.87
C ALA A 172 9.06 3.06 17.89
N MET A 173 8.62 3.51 19.08
CA MET A 173 7.84 4.73 19.25
C MET A 173 8.63 5.99 18.87
N ASP A 174 9.86 6.13 19.36
CA ASP A 174 10.70 7.30 19.09
C ASP A 174 11.04 7.40 17.61
N ARG A 175 11.43 6.27 16.98
CA ARG A 175 11.67 6.19 15.54
C ARG A 175 10.44 6.58 14.71
N ALA A 176 9.26 6.12 15.06
CA ALA A 176 8.03 6.47 14.34
C ALA A 176 7.78 7.98 14.35
N VAL A 177 7.99 8.65 15.48
CA VAL A 177 7.88 10.11 15.59
C VAL A 177 8.93 10.81 14.72
N GLU A 178 10.21 10.39 14.80
CA GLU A 178 11.28 11.00 14.00
C GLU A 178 11.05 10.79 12.48
N VAL A 179 10.64 9.60 12.07
CA VAL A 179 10.27 9.33 10.67
C VAL A 179 9.12 10.25 10.25
N SER A 180 8.08 10.42 11.08
CA SER A 180 6.94 11.28 10.77
C SER A 180 7.31 12.76 10.64
N LYS A 181 8.35 13.22 11.36
CA LYS A 181 8.87 14.59 11.23
C LYS A 181 9.58 14.82 9.90
N ILE A 182 10.18 13.76 9.35
CA ILE A 182 10.98 13.84 8.11
C ILE A 182 10.10 13.68 6.88
N ILE A 183 9.19 12.68 6.88
CA ILE A 183 8.42 12.36 5.68
C ILE A 183 6.94 12.76 5.76
N GLY A 184 6.44 13.08 6.95
CA GLY A 184 5.01 13.35 7.16
C GLY A 184 4.57 14.74 6.70
N SER A 185 3.27 14.92 6.71
CA SER A 185 2.59 16.15 6.32
C SER A 185 2.95 17.32 7.23
N THR A 186 3.25 18.48 6.64
CA THR A 186 3.47 19.74 7.38
C THR A 186 2.31 20.70 7.27
N GLY A 187 1.40 20.50 6.32
CA GLY A 187 0.16 21.28 6.18
C GLY A 187 -0.98 20.82 7.11
N PHE A 188 -0.75 19.78 7.92
CA PHE A 188 -1.74 19.21 8.82
C PHE A 188 -1.18 19.07 10.23
N GLU A 189 -2.08 19.03 11.23
CA GLU A 189 -1.70 18.80 12.61
C GLU A 189 -1.06 17.40 12.77
N ARG A 190 0.11 17.37 13.45
CA ARG A 190 0.80 16.11 13.80
C ARG A 190 0.46 15.73 15.23
N ASP A 191 -0.24 14.62 15.40
CA ASP A 191 -0.53 14.02 16.70
C ASP A 191 0.57 13.02 17.07
N GLU A 192 1.65 13.50 17.72
CA GLU A 192 2.78 12.66 18.14
C GLU A 192 2.36 11.53 19.10
N GLN A 193 1.37 11.78 19.97
CA GLN A 193 0.92 10.75 20.91
C GLN A 193 0.22 9.60 20.17
N ARG A 194 -0.60 9.92 19.17
CA ARG A 194 -1.23 8.91 18.32
C ARG A 194 -0.19 8.11 17.54
N ILE A 195 0.85 8.77 17.01
CA ILE A 195 1.96 8.10 16.30
C ILE A 195 2.66 7.12 17.23
N ARG A 196 3.00 7.52 18.46
CA ARG A 196 3.60 6.67 19.49
C ARG A 196 2.73 5.48 19.84
N ASN A 197 1.45 5.71 20.10
CA ASN A 197 0.49 4.66 20.45
C ASN A 197 0.35 3.64 19.33
N LYS A 198 0.24 4.09 18.07
CA LYS A 198 0.13 3.21 16.91
C LYS A 198 1.44 2.41 16.66
N ALA A 199 2.59 3.03 16.88
CA ALA A 199 3.89 2.34 16.80
C ALA A 199 4.02 1.25 17.88
N LEU A 200 3.61 1.54 19.12
CA LEU A 200 3.59 0.57 20.21
C LEU A 200 2.61 -0.58 19.95
N GLU A 201 1.42 -0.27 19.47
CA GLU A 201 0.41 -1.27 19.08
C GLU A 201 0.97 -2.21 17.99
N SER A 202 1.57 -1.64 16.93
CA SER A 202 2.19 -2.41 15.85
C SER A 202 3.35 -3.28 16.35
N TYR A 203 4.22 -2.72 17.21
CA TYR A 203 5.32 -3.45 17.81
C TYR A 203 4.84 -4.64 18.63
N ASN A 204 3.88 -4.42 19.52
CA ASN A 204 3.33 -5.48 20.38
C ASN A 204 2.56 -6.55 19.59
N ARG A 205 1.99 -6.18 18.44
CA ARG A 205 1.25 -7.10 17.59
C ARG A 205 2.20 -8.03 16.81
N ALA A 206 3.24 -7.48 16.19
CA ALA A 206 4.29 -8.22 15.51
C ALA A 206 5.49 -7.32 15.20
N TYR A 207 6.70 -7.83 15.40
CA TYR A 207 7.94 -7.15 15.07
C TYR A 207 8.74 -8.02 14.09
N ASN A 208 8.80 -7.62 12.80
CA ASN A 208 9.51 -8.35 11.75
C ASN A 208 10.30 -7.37 10.83
N PRO A 209 11.46 -6.86 11.28
CA PRO A 209 12.29 -5.97 10.47
C PRO A 209 12.85 -6.65 9.21
N ASP A 210 13.11 -7.95 9.26
CA ASP A 210 13.65 -8.75 8.15
C ASP A 210 12.63 -8.87 7.01
N GLY A 211 11.35 -8.98 7.34
CA GLY A 211 10.26 -8.95 6.36
C GLY A 211 10.21 -7.63 5.60
N VAL A 212 10.49 -6.51 6.28
CA VAL A 212 10.57 -5.19 5.61
C VAL A 212 11.69 -5.16 4.57
N ALA A 213 12.84 -5.78 4.87
CA ALA A 213 13.93 -5.89 3.91
C ALA A 213 13.53 -6.74 2.69
N ARG A 214 12.84 -7.87 2.89
CA ARG A 214 12.34 -8.70 1.78
C ARG A 214 11.30 -7.97 0.91
N GLN A 215 10.39 -7.21 1.51
CA GLN A 215 9.45 -6.36 0.76
C GLN A 215 10.17 -5.29 -0.06
N MET A 216 11.21 -4.64 0.50
CA MET A 216 12.01 -3.66 -0.25
C MET A 216 12.74 -4.32 -1.43
N ALA A 217 13.27 -5.53 -1.26
CA ALA A 217 13.88 -6.28 -2.35
C ALA A 217 12.88 -6.59 -3.48
N ALA A 218 11.63 -6.93 -3.14
CA ALA A 218 10.56 -7.12 -4.11
C ALA A 218 10.26 -5.84 -4.91
N VAL A 219 10.28 -4.66 -4.26
CA VAL A 219 10.15 -3.36 -4.95
C VAL A 219 11.27 -3.16 -5.97
N MET A 220 12.53 -3.42 -5.56
CA MET A 220 13.69 -3.26 -6.45
C MET A 220 13.65 -4.20 -7.65
N ALA A 221 13.14 -5.42 -7.45
CA ALA A 221 13.08 -6.43 -8.51
C ALA A 221 11.99 -6.16 -9.56
N HIS A 222 10.93 -5.44 -9.20
CA HIS A 222 9.75 -5.34 -10.07
C HIS A 222 9.93 -4.37 -11.25
N GLY A 223 10.62 -3.25 -11.04
CA GLY A 223 10.92 -2.28 -12.10
C GLY A 223 9.72 -1.44 -12.56
N ASP A 224 9.75 -1.05 -13.84
CA ASP A 224 8.85 -0.09 -14.47
C ASP A 224 7.51 -0.73 -14.89
N ARG A 225 6.40 -0.21 -14.36
CA ARG A 225 5.04 -0.70 -14.63
C ARG A 225 4.30 0.09 -15.72
N ARG A 226 4.88 1.17 -16.26
CA ARG A 226 4.24 2.01 -17.29
C ARG A 226 3.71 1.23 -18.49
N PRO A 227 4.43 0.22 -19.04
CA PRO A 227 3.89 -0.55 -20.16
C PRO A 227 2.57 -1.26 -19.88
N GLY A 228 2.39 -1.79 -18.67
CA GLY A 228 1.13 -2.40 -18.23
C GLY A 228 0.06 -1.36 -17.90
N LEU A 229 0.44 -0.28 -17.20
CA LEU A 229 -0.47 0.79 -16.82
C LEU A 229 -1.12 1.47 -18.02
N ASN A 230 -0.39 1.64 -19.12
CA ASN A 230 -0.90 2.19 -20.38
C ASN A 230 -1.99 1.34 -21.04
N GLN A 231 -2.17 0.08 -20.64
CA GLN A 231 -3.18 -0.83 -21.20
C GLN A 231 -4.46 -0.89 -20.34
N LEU A 232 -4.45 -0.25 -19.18
CA LEU A 232 -5.60 -0.30 -18.25
C LEU A 232 -6.83 0.38 -18.86
N LYS A 233 -7.99 -0.23 -18.60
CA LYS A 233 -9.30 0.27 -19.05
C LYS A 233 -10.27 0.54 -17.91
N LEU A 234 -9.84 0.31 -16.67
CA LEU A 234 -10.64 0.49 -15.48
C LEU A 234 -10.48 1.93 -14.93
N PRO A 235 -11.51 2.47 -14.25
CA PRO A 235 -11.41 3.77 -13.60
C PRO A 235 -10.29 3.81 -12.57
N CYS A 236 -9.48 4.88 -12.59
CA CYS A 236 -8.35 5.05 -11.70
C CYS A 236 -8.35 6.43 -11.04
N LEU A 237 -7.98 6.47 -9.76
CA LEU A 237 -7.72 7.70 -9.02
C LEU A 237 -6.30 7.66 -8.45
N VAL A 238 -5.52 8.68 -8.77
CA VAL A 238 -4.18 8.88 -8.20
C VAL A 238 -4.26 10.00 -7.17
N ILE A 239 -3.88 9.70 -5.93
CA ILE A 239 -3.87 10.67 -4.81
C ILE A 239 -2.43 10.86 -4.34
N HIS A 240 -1.99 12.11 -4.13
CA HIS A 240 -0.65 12.38 -3.66
C HIS A 240 -0.56 13.69 -2.88
N GLY A 241 0.41 13.76 -1.97
CA GLY A 241 0.78 15.01 -1.32
C GLY A 241 1.78 15.80 -2.16
N ASP A 242 1.62 17.12 -2.22
CA ASP A 242 2.52 17.98 -2.99
C ASP A 242 3.93 18.10 -2.40
N ILE A 243 4.07 17.82 -1.09
CA ILE A 243 5.34 17.94 -0.36
C ILE A 243 5.95 16.59 0.07
N ASP A 244 5.51 15.49 -0.53
CA ASP A 244 6.04 14.14 -0.22
C ASP A 244 7.54 14.04 -0.55
N PRO A 245 8.44 13.86 0.46
CA PRO A 245 9.87 13.77 0.22
C PRO A 245 10.36 12.34 -0.02
N LEU A 246 9.53 11.34 0.24
CA LEU A 246 9.89 9.92 0.07
C LEU A 246 9.53 9.41 -1.33
N VAL A 247 8.33 9.70 -1.78
CA VAL A 247 7.92 9.50 -3.17
C VAL A 247 7.53 10.88 -3.71
N PRO A 248 8.40 11.55 -4.48
CA PRO A 248 8.09 12.86 -5.01
C PRO A 248 6.78 12.88 -5.81
N VAL A 249 6.06 13.99 -5.77
CA VAL A 249 4.75 14.17 -6.46
C VAL A 249 4.83 13.88 -7.97
N THR A 250 6.02 13.92 -8.55
CA THR A 250 6.28 13.49 -9.94
C THR A 250 5.88 12.04 -10.18
N GLY A 251 5.93 11.17 -9.15
CA GLY A 251 5.43 9.79 -9.25
C GLY A 251 3.92 9.71 -9.49
N ALA A 252 3.14 10.62 -8.89
CA ALA A 252 1.72 10.73 -9.15
C ALA A 252 1.43 11.25 -10.56
N HIS A 253 2.15 12.30 -11.00
CA HIS A 253 2.02 12.81 -12.36
C HIS A 253 2.36 11.75 -13.41
N ASP A 254 3.44 10.98 -13.18
CA ASP A 254 3.84 9.89 -14.07
C ASP A 254 2.77 8.77 -14.10
N THR A 255 2.21 8.41 -12.93
CA THR A 255 1.11 7.43 -12.86
C THR A 255 -0.12 7.92 -13.62
N HIS A 256 -0.55 9.17 -13.37
CA HIS A 256 -1.69 9.78 -14.04
C HIS A 256 -1.50 9.85 -15.56
N GLN A 257 -0.31 10.19 -16.04
CA GLN A 257 -0.01 10.27 -17.48
C GLN A 257 0.00 8.89 -18.16
N ASN A 258 0.37 7.84 -17.42
CA ASN A 258 0.50 6.49 -17.96
C ASN A 258 -0.73 5.60 -17.71
N VAL A 259 -1.78 6.08 -17.04
CA VAL A 259 -3.04 5.35 -16.89
C VAL A 259 -4.13 6.09 -17.67
N PRO A 260 -4.65 5.54 -18.77
CA PRO A 260 -5.66 6.20 -19.61
C PRO A 260 -6.93 6.56 -18.78
N GLY A 261 -7.30 7.83 -18.81
CA GLY A 261 -8.50 8.32 -18.11
C GLY A 261 -8.39 8.40 -16.58
N ALA A 262 -7.21 8.22 -16.01
CA ALA A 262 -7.03 8.39 -14.57
C ALA A 262 -7.36 9.80 -14.10
N GLU A 263 -7.97 9.90 -12.92
CA GLU A 263 -8.15 11.16 -12.18
C GLU A 263 -6.93 11.42 -11.29
N LEU A 264 -6.57 12.69 -11.11
CA LEU A 264 -5.46 13.11 -10.23
C LEU A 264 -5.96 14.03 -9.13
N MET A 265 -5.63 13.69 -7.89
CA MET A 265 -5.92 14.50 -6.70
C MET A 265 -4.61 14.80 -5.97
N ILE A 266 -4.14 16.05 -6.05
CA ILE A 266 -3.00 16.53 -5.26
C ILE A 266 -3.54 17.22 -4.01
N ILE A 267 -3.03 16.82 -2.84
CA ILE A 267 -3.43 17.35 -1.53
C ILE A 267 -2.32 18.26 -1.02
N GLU A 268 -2.63 19.55 -0.93
CA GLU A 268 -1.69 20.59 -0.48
C GLU A 268 -1.25 20.35 0.98
N GLY A 269 0.05 20.43 1.22
CA GLY A 269 0.66 20.24 2.54
C GLY A 269 0.68 18.80 3.05
N MET A 270 0.28 17.83 2.24
CA MET A 270 0.38 16.40 2.55
C MET A 270 1.77 15.87 2.17
N GLY A 271 2.39 15.14 3.08
CA GLY A 271 3.64 14.39 2.88
C GLY A 271 3.40 12.92 2.59
N HIS A 272 4.33 12.07 3.06
CA HIS A 272 4.23 10.60 2.91
C HIS A 272 3.50 9.96 4.10
N ASP A 273 2.33 10.46 4.42
CA ASP A 273 1.43 9.91 5.45
C ASP A 273 -0.03 10.25 5.10
N MET A 274 -0.97 9.72 5.87
CA MET A 274 -2.40 9.99 5.73
C MET A 274 -2.90 10.77 6.96
N PRO A 275 -2.72 12.11 7.00
CA PRO A 275 -3.14 12.93 8.12
C PRO A 275 -4.67 12.95 8.24
N LYS A 276 -5.20 12.97 9.48
CA LYS A 276 -6.66 12.96 9.72
C LYS A 276 -7.39 14.08 8.97
N GLY A 277 -6.76 15.25 8.84
CA GLY A 277 -7.34 16.39 8.12
C GLY A 277 -7.58 16.15 6.64
N ALA A 278 -6.90 15.19 6.02
CA ALA A 278 -7.08 14.82 4.62
C ALA A 278 -8.12 13.69 4.42
N TRP A 279 -8.52 12.96 5.46
CA TRP A 279 -9.36 11.77 5.33
C TRP A 279 -10.67 12.01 4.60
N SER A 280 -11.40 13.08 4.96
CA SER A 280 -12.69 13.39 4.31
C SER A 280 -12.56 13.60 2.79
N GLN A 281 -11.47 14.23 2.35
CA GLN A 281 -11.18 14.45 0.92
C GLN A 281 -10.83 13.13 0.23
N ILE A 282 -9.99 12.31 0.85
CA ILE A 282 -9.58 11.00 0.33
C ILE A 282 -10.80 10.07 0.22
N VAL A 283 -11.61 9.95 1.29
CA VAL A 283 -12.83 9.12 1.30
C VAL A 283 -13.82 9.56 0.21
N LYS A 284 -14.04 10.87 0.05
CA LYS A 284 -14.90 11.39 -1.03
C LYS A 284 -14.36 11.05 -2.41
N GLY A 285 -13.06 11.15 -2.64
CA GLY A 285 -12.43 10.78 -3.91
C GLY A 285 -12.61 9.30 -4.22
N ILE A 286 -12.34 8.42 -3.26
CA ILE A 286 -12.54 6.96 -3.39
C ILE A 286 -14.04 6.66 -3.66
N ALA A 287 -14.96 7.22 -2.88
CA ALA A 287 -16.40 7.01 -3.07
C ALA A 287 -16.89 7.50 -4.43
N SER A 288 -16.39 8.65 -4.91
CA SER A 288 -16.71 9.16 -6.24
C SER A 288 -16.25 8.19 -7.33
N LEU A 289 -15.02 7.68 -7.25
CA LEU A 289 -14.48 6.71 -8.20
C LEU A 289 -15.30 5.41 -8.22
N THR A 290 -15.58 4.84 -7.05
CA THR A 290 -16.28 3.56 -6.93
C THR A 290 -17.76 3.64 -7.34
N ASN A 291 -18.34 4.84 -7.37
CA ASN A 291 -19.70 5.08 -7.87
C ASN A 291 -19.78 5.10 -9.42
N GLN A 292 -18.65 5.23 -10.12
CA GLN A 292 -18.61 5.18 -11.59
C GLN A 292 -18.76 3.75 -12.13
N THR A 293 -18.56 2.74 -11.29
CA THR A 293 -18.67 1.33 -11.67
C THR A 293 -19.68 0.63 -10.76
N SER A 294 -20.67 -0.03 -11.37
CA SER A 294 -21.57 -0.92 -10.64
C SER A 294 -20.95 -2.31 -10.65
N ALA A 295 -20.72 -2.91 -9.47
CA ALA A 295 -20.50 -4.34 -9.39
C ALA A 295 -21.74 -5.02 -9.99
N THR A 296 -21.59 -5.84 -11.00
CA THR A 296 -22.59 -6.83 -11.37
C THR A 296 -22.57 -7.88 -10.28
N VAL A 297 -23.38 -7.67 -9.24
CA VAL A 297 -23.69 -8.75 -8.29
C VAL A 297 -24.48 -9.76 -9.09
N PRO A 298 -24.05 -11.01 -9.28
CA PRO A 298 -24.91 -12.05 -9.79
C PRO A 298 -26.05 -12.21 -8.77
N ARG A 299 -27.24 -11.74 -9.14
CA ARG A 299 -28.45 -12.13 -8.44
C ARG A 299 -28.78 -13.50 -9.02
N ASP A 300 -28.34 -14.57 -8.30
CA ASP A 300 -28.99 -15.87 -8.38
C ASP A 300 -28.16 -16.90 -7.62
N ALA A 301 -28.66 -17.30 -6.44
CA ALA A 301 -28.82 -18.68 -6.03
C ALA A 301 -29.64 -18.72 -4.72
#